data_da8939ed61e40d249f24ecf606902ac8
#
_entry.id   da8939ed61e40d249f24ecf606902ac8
#
_cell.length_a   1.000
_cell.length_b   1.000
_cell.length_c   1.000
_cell.angle_alpha   90.00
_cell.angle_beta   90.00
_cell.angle_gamma   90.00
#
_symmetry.space_group_name_H-M   'P 1'
#
loop_
_entity.id
_entity.type
_entity.pdbx_description
1 polymer ?
#
loop_
_entity_poly.entity_id
_entity_poly.type
_entity_poly.pdbx_seq_one_letter_code
_entity_poly.pdbx_strand_id
1 'polypeptide(L)'
;DETLYGGDFLNHQPPVYEMTHWAPRIIDLMDRMGVPFNRTAEGFRDLRLFGGSLFKRTHCSCSSTGQQLLYALDEQVRRYEAEGKVTKYEFWEFLWPVLDDDGACKGIVAQDMRSMEIKAFRGDATVMATGGCGLIFGKSTMSVICTGGAASRCYQAGAWLGNPEMIQVH
;
A
#
# COMPACT_ATOMS: atom_id res chain seq x y z
N ASP A 1 16.10 12.26 -10.54
CA ASP A 1 15.74 13.31 -11.52
C ASP A 1 14.45 13.03 -12.26
N GLU A 2 14.29 11.86 -12.94
CA GLU A 2 13.07 11.52 -13.70
C GLU A 2 11.77 11.63 -12.89
N THR A 3 11.79 11.22 -11.61
CA THR A 3 10.61 11.29 -10.75
C THR A 3 10.19 12.73 -10.47
N LEU A 4 11.16 13.62 -10.25
CA LEU A 4 10.90 15.04 -10.04
C LEU A 4 10.40 15.70 -11.32
N TYR A 5 11.04 15.39 -12.43
CA TYR A 5 10.66 15.90 -13.75
C TYR A 5 9.26 15.41 -14.17
N GLY A 6 8.97 14.12 -13.97
CA GLY A 6 7.65 13.53 -14.25
C GLY A 6 6.52 14.08 -13.38
N GLY A 7 6.85 14.56 -12.18
CA GLY A 7 5.91 15.27 -11.29
C GLY A 7 5.87 16.79 -11.49
N ASP A 8 6.45 17.29 -12.57
CA ASP A 8 6.52 18.72 -12.90
C ASP A 8 7.08 19.59 -11.76
N PHE A 9 8.02 19.02 -10.99
CA PHE A 9 8.65 19.63 -9.82
C PHE A 9 7.69 20.02 -8.68
N LEU A 10 6.44 19.55 -8.71
CA LEU A 10 5.48 19.72 -7.61
C LEU A 10 5.71 18.73 -6.45
N ASN A 11 6.58 17.77 -6.65
CA ASN A 11 6.92 16.75 -5.68
C ASN A 11 7.55 17.34 -4.41
N HIS A 12 7.19 16.77 -3.26
CA HIS A 12 7.94 16.96 -2.04
C HIS A 12 9.25 16.16 -2.14
N GLN A 13 10.37 16.86 -2.35
CA GLN A 13 11.63 16.25 -2.77
C GLN A 13 12.27 15.31 -1.74
N PRO A 14 12.28 15.59 -0.40
CA PRO A 14 12.86 14.67 0.57
C PRO A 14 12.26 13.26 0.55
N PRO A 15 10.93 13.04 0.55
CA PRO A 15 10.34 11.72 0.37
C PRO A 15 10.70 11.04 -0.97
N VAL A 16 10.80 11.81 -2.05
CA VAL A 16 11.22 11.28 -3.36
C VAL A 16 12.66 10.77 -3.31
N TYR A 17 13.55 11.51 -2.64
CA TYR A 17 14.94 11.09 -2.44
C TYR A 17 15.00 9.75 -1.68
N GLU A 18 14.32 9.65 -0.55
CA GLU A 18 14.25 8.41 0.25
C GLU A 18 13.67 7.24 -0.55
N MET A 19 12.55 7.46 -1.24
CA MET A 19 11.92 6.44 -2.09
C MET A 19 12.90 5.89 -3.13
N THR A 20 13.59 6.78 -3.85
CA THR A 20 14.53 6.36 -4.90
C THR A 20 15.79 5.70 -4.34
N HIS A 21 16.21 6.10 -3.15
CA HIS A 21 17.34 5.47 -2.44
C HIS A 21 17.01 4.04 -2.00
N TRP A 22 15.80 3.82 -1.48
CA TRP A 22 15.39 2.52 -0.98
C TRP A 22 14.88 1.56 -2.07
N ALA A 23 14.39 2.06 -3.20
CA ALA A 23 13.79 1.24 -4.25
C ALA A 23 14.65 0.04 -4.70
N PRO A 24 15.97 0.16 -4.96
CA PRO A 24 16.78 -1.00 -5.32
C PRO A 24 16.83 -2.07 -4.23
N ARG A 25 16.93 -1.66 -2.97
CA ARG A 25 16.97 -2.58 -1.81
C ARG A 25 15.63 -3.29 -1.61
N ILE A 26 14.52 -2.60 -1.87
CA ILE A 26 13.18 -3.20 -1.82
C ILE A 26 13.04 -4.26 -2.89
N ILE A 27 13.50 -4.02 -4.11
CA ILE A 27 13.49 -5.01 -5.19
C ILE A 27 14.37 -6.23 -4.84
N ASP A 28 15.55 -6.00 -4.26
CA ASP A 28 16.40 -7.09 -3.78
C ASP A 28 15.72 -7.93 -2.68
N LEU A 29 14.99 -7.29 -1.79
CA LEU A 29 14.22 -7.96 -0.76
C LEU A 29 13.08 -8.79 -1.36
N MET A 30 12.32 -8.23 -2.30
CA MET A 30 11.22 -8.90 -2.98
C MET A 30 11.71 -10.12 -3.78
N ASP A 31 12.86 -10.00 -4.45
CA ASP A 31 13.49 -11.12 -5.15
C ASP A 31 13.84 -12.26 -4.19
N ARG A 32 14.42 -11.93 -3.02
CA ARG A 32 14.72 -12.93 -1.97
C ARG A 32 13.47 -13.56 -1.35
N MET A 33 12.34 -12.84 -1.34
CA MET A 33 11.04 -13.36 -0.91
C MET A 33 10.39 -14.27 -1.96
N GLY A 34 11.01 -14.43 -3.14
CA GLY A 34 10.54 -15.34 -4.17
C GLY A 34 9.68 -14.71 -5.26
N VAL A 35 9.64 -13.38 -5.38
CA VAL A 35 8.97 -12.73 -6.52
C VAL A 35 9.67 -13.13 -7.81
N PRO A 36 8.97 -13.77 -8.76
CA PRO A 36 9.59 -14.26 -10.00
C PRO A 36 9.76 -13.13 -11.02
N PHE A 37 10.66 -12.19 -10.74
CA PHE A 37 10.98 -11.14 -11.71
C PHE A 37 11.53 -11.74 -13.01
N ASN A 38 11.21 -11.12 -14.13
CA ASN A 38 11.77 -11.49 -15.42
C ASN A 38 13.30 -11.46 -15.36
N ARG A 39 13.93 -12.40 -16.07
CA ARG A 39 15.39 -12.56 -16.12
C ARG A 39 15.91 -12.39 -17.54
N THR A 40 17.13 -11.88 -17.63
CA THR A 40 17.92 -11.93 -18.86
C THR A 40 18.42 -13.36 -19.11
N ALA A 41 18.98 -13.63 -20.28
CA ALA A 41 19.57 -14.92 -20.61
C ALA A 41 20.70 -15.32 -19.65
N GLU A 42 21.40 -14.34 -19.08
CA GLU A 42 22.50 -14.52 -18.12
C GLU A 42 22.00 -14.71 -16.67
N GLY A 43 20.67 -14.58 -16.43
CA GLY A 43 20.06 -14.77 -15.13
C GLY A 43 19.90 -13.50 -14.27
N PHE A 44 20.30 -12.34 -14.76
CA PHE A 44 20.06 -11.08 -14.06
C PHE A 44 18.59 -10.66 -14.15
N ARG A 45 18.10 -9.86 -13.19
CA ARG A 45 16.77 -9.28 -13.28
C ARG A 45 16.68 -8.36 -14.49
N ASP A 46 15.73 -8.61 -15.37
CA ASP A 46 15.51 -7.80 -16.56
C ASP A 46 14.85 -6.45 -16.20
N LEU A 47 15.09 -5.47 -17.05
CA LEU A 47 14.58 -4.11 -16.93
C LEU A 47 13.81 -3.73 -18.18
N ARG A 48 12.66 -3.09 -18.01
CA ARG A 48 11.87 -2.57 -19.12
C ARG A 48 11.63 -1.06 -19.01
N LEU A 49 11.32 -0.44 -20.13
CA LEU A 49 10.67 0.88 -20.15
C LEU A 49 9.24 0.74 -19.64
N PHE A 50 8.81 1.68 -18.84
CA PHE A 50 7.45 1.73 -18.33
C PHE A 50 6.95 3.16 -18.20
N GLY A 51 5.73 3.44 -18.69
CA GLY A 51 5.18 4.78 -18.72
C GLY A 51 6.08 5.75 -19.49
N GLY A 52 6.28 6.93 -18.94
CA GLY A 52 7.13 7.99 -19.50
C GLY A 52 8.62 7.89 -19.14
N SER A 53 9.10 6.74 -18.62
CA SER A 53 10.51 6.58 -18.26
C SER A 53 11.42 6.74 -19.46
N LEU A 54 12.52 7.50 -19.30
CA LEU A 54 13.53 7.70 -20.34
C LEU A 54 14.50 6.50 -20.40
N PHE A 55 14.66 5.76 -19.31
CA PHE A 55 15.57 4.64 -19.18
C PHE A 55 14.83 3.38 -18.73
N LYS A 56 15.35 2.21 -19.11
CA LYS A 56 14.92 0.94 -18.55
C LYS A 56 15.31 0.88 -17.07
N ARG A 57 14.36 0.96 -16.17
CA ARG A 57 14.59 0.91 -14.70
C ARG A 57 13.51 0.14 -13.94
N THR A 58 12.53 -0.39 -14.65
CA THR A 58 11.40 -1.07 -14.02
C THR A 58 11.57 -2.57 -14.11
N HIS A 59 11.57 -3.23 -12.95
CA HIS A 59 11.46 -4.68 -12.86
C HIS A 59 10.00 -5.11 -12.96
N CYS A 60 9.76 -6.26 -13.56
CA CYS A 60 8.42 -6.80 -13.69
C CYS A 60 8.42 -8.34 -13.64
N SER A 61 7.26 -8.89 -13.35
CA SER A 61 6.96 -10.31 -13.47
C SER A 61 5.85 -10.46 -14.52
N CYS A 62 6.24 -10.38 -15.79
CA CYS A 62 5.31 -10.35 -16.92
C CYS A 62 4.16 -9.35 -16.70
N SER A 63 2.92 -9.79 -16.84
CA SER A 63 1.71 -8.97 -16.65
C SER A 63 1.12 -9.05 -15.23
N SER A 64 1.74 -9.83 -14.35
CA SER A 64 1.20 -10.12 -13.00
C SER A 64 2.07 -9.57 -11.86
N THR A 65 2.87 -8.54 -12.11
CA THR A 65 3.84 -8.00 -11.15
C THR A 65 3.21 -7.70 -9.78
N GLY A 66 2.11 -6.96 -9.75
CA GLY A 66 1.42 -6.61 -8.50
C GLY A 66 0.90 -7.83 -7.75
N GLN A 67 0.34 -8.81 -8.45
CA GLN A 67 -0.13 -10.06 -7.86
C GLN A 67 1.02 -10.86 -7.24
N GLN A 68 2.17 -10.94 -7.92
CA GLN A 68 3.34 -11.66 -7.40
C GLN A 68 3.95 -10.98 -6.16
N LEU A 69 4.01 -9.65 -6.15
CA LEU A 69 4.41 -8.89 -4.97
C LEU A 69 3.47 -9.17 -3.78
N LEU A 70 2.16 -9.17 -4.03
CA LEU A 70 1.16 -9.46 -3.00
C LEU A 70 1.31 -10.88 -2.45
N TYR A 71 1.50 -11.88 -3.30
CA TYR A 71 1.68 -13.27 -2.88
C TYR A 71 2.93 -13.45 -2.02
N ALA A 72 4.05 -12.86 -2.41
CA ALA A 72 5.27 -12.94 -1.62
C ALA A 72 5.11 -12.30 -0.23
N LEU A 73 4.42 -11.17 -0.14
CA LEU A 73 4.14 -10.52 1.14
C LEU A 73 3.13 -11.31 2.00
N ASP A 74 2.05 -11.85 1.39
CA ASP A 74 1.09 -12.69 2.11
C ASP A 74 1.75 -13.95 2.67
N GLU A 75 2.67 -14.56 1.92
CA GLU A 75 3.45 -15.70 2.39
C GLU A 75 4.27 -15.37 3.64
N GLN A 76 4.93 -14.20 3.67
CA GLN A 76 5.64 -13.75 4.86
C GLN A 76 4.69 -13.51 6.05
N VAL A 77 3.52 -12.92 5.80
CA VAL A 77 2.49 -12.73 6.84
C VAL A 77 2.04 -14.08 7.40
N ARG A 78 1.75 -15.07 6.53
CA ARG A 78 1.36 -16.42 6.96
C ARG A 78 2.44 -17.12 7.79
N ARG A 79 3.71 -16.91 7.44
CA ARG A 79 4.80 -17.43 8.26
C ARG A 79 4.77 -16.86 9.68
N TYR A 80 4.61 -15.54 9.82
CA TYR A 80 4.52 -14.90 11.13
C TYR A 80 3.22 -15.25 11.88
N GLU A 81 2.14 -15.51 11.16
CA GLU A 81 0.91 -16.02 11.75
C GLU A 81 1.12 -17.41 12.35
N ALA A 82 1.80 -18.30 11.63
CA ALA A 82 2.17 -19.64 12.14
C ALA A 82 3.12 -19.58 13.35
N GLU A 83 3.95 -18.55 13.44
CA GLU A 83 4.81 -18.27 14.61
C GLU A 83 4.05 -17.60 15.78
N GLY A 84 2.76 -17.31 15.63
CA GLY A 84 1.94 -16.63 16.65
C GLY A 84 2.24 -15.14 16.83
N LYS A 85 2.96 -14.52 15.90
CA LYS A 85 3.33 -13.10 15.92
C LYS A 85 2.31 -12.19 15.24
N VAL A 86 1.46 -12.74 14.39
CA VAL A 86 0.43 -12.03 13.64
C VAL A 86 -0.90 -12.71 13.85
N THR A 87 -1.94 -11.91 14.05
CA THR A 87 -3.34 -12.36 14.00
C THR A 87 -4.04 -11.63 12.86
N LYS A 88 -4.63 -12.38 11.92
CA LYS A 88 -5.43 -11.80 10.83
C LYS A 88 -6.91 -11.79 11.18
N TYR A 89 -7.55 -10.68 10.86
CA TYR A 89 -8.99 -10.49 10.97
C TYR A 89 -9.56 -10.23 9.57
N GLU A 90 -9.81 -11.31 8.83
CA GLU A 90 -10.34 -11.25 7.47
C GLU A 90 -11.86 -11.01 7.50
N PHE A 91 -12.39 -10.26 6.51
CA PHE A 91 -13.80 -9.84 6.44
C PHE A 91 -14.24 -8.93 7.57
N TRP A 92 -13.32 -8.12 8.10
CA TRP A 92 -13.65 -7.07 9.04
C TRP A 92 -13.58 -5.71 8.38
N GLU A 93 -14.59 -4.88 8.64
CA GLU A 93 -14.63 -3.51 8.16
C GLU A 93 -14.16 -2.56 9.26
N PHE A 94 -13.23 -1.67 8.92
CA PHE A 94 -12.82 -0.58 9.80
C PHE A 94 -13.97 0.41 9.97
N LEU A 95 -14.36 0.70 11.22
CA LEU A 95 -15.42 1.66 11.53
C LEU A 95 -14.87 3.01 12.00
N TRP A 96 -13.94 3.00 12.95
CA TRP A 96 -13.45 4.24 13.56
C TRP A 96 -12.11 4.05 14.29
N PRO A 97 -11.21 5.07 14.31
CA PRO A 97 -10.04 5.05 15.18
C PRO A 97 -10.45 5.29 16.64
N VAL A 98 -9.79 4.64 17.59
CA VAL A 98 -9.96 4.91 19.01
C VAL A 98 -8.91 5.93 19.42
N LEU A 99 -9.36 7.10 19.87
CA LEU A 99 -8.51 8.18 20.35
C LEU A 99 -8.63 8.31 21.86
N ASP A 100 -7.55 8.68 22.54
CA ASP A 100 -7.59 9.10 23.93
C ASP A 100 -7.92 10.61 24.06
N ASP A 101 -7.95 11.10 25.28
CA ASP A 101 -8.29 12.50 25.59
C ASP A 101 -7.29 13.50 24.99
N ASP A 102 -6.05 13.06 24.73
CA ASP A 102 -4.99 13.84 24.10
C ASP A 102 -5.01 13.73 22.57
N GLY A 103 -5.93 12.94 22.00
CA GLY A 103 -6.06 12.71 20.57
C GLY A 103 -5.10 11.65 20.00
N ALA A 104 -4.36 10.92 20.86
CA ALA A 104 -3.48 9.85 20.40
C ALA A 104 -4.28 8.59 20.07
N CYS A 105 -3.96 7.97 18.92
CA CYS A 105 -4.60 6.74 18.49
C CYS A 105 -4.17 5.54 19.34
N LYS A 106 -5.14 4.87 19.97
CA LYS A 106 -4.93 3.68 20.83
C LYS A 106 -5.44 2.40 20.21
N GLY A 107 -5.93 2.45 18.99
CA GLY A 107 -6.46 1.29 18.29
C GLY A 107 -7.58 1.63 17.34
N ILE A 108 -8.39 0.63 17.04
CA ILE A 108 -9.50 0.77 16.10
C ILE A 108 -10.76 0.09 16.62
N VAL A 109 -11.91 0.50 16.09
CA VAL A 109 -13.16 -0.24 16.13
C VAL A 109 -13.41 -0.82 14.74
N ALA A 110 -13.72 -2.08 14.68
CA ALA A 110 -14.05 -2.76 13.43
C ALA A 110 -15.25 -3.69 13.62
N GLN A 111 -15.89 -4.05 12.51
CA GLN A 111 -17.05 -4.93 12.46
C GLN A 111 -16.75 -6.18 11.65
N ASP A 112 -17.04 -7.34 12.19
CA ASP A 112 -17.07 -8.60 11.46
C ASP A 112 -18.25 -8.59 10.47
N MET A 113 -17.95 -8.66 9.19
CA MET A 113 -18.97 -8.61 8.12
C MET A 113 -19.82 -9.88 8.01
N ARG A 114 -19.47 -10.93 8.75
CA ARG A 114 -20.23 -12.20 8.78
C ARG A 114 -21.18 -12.27 9.95
N SER A 115 -20.66 -12.00 11.16
CA SER A 115 -21.45 -12.04 12.40
C SER A 115 -22.11 -10.72 12.75
N MET A 116 -21.67 -9.62 12.13
CA MET A 116 -22.04 -8.22 12.45
C MET A 116 -21.59 -7.79 13.85
N GLU A 117 -20.70 -8.54 14.51
CA GLU A 117 -20.10 -8.19 15.78
C GLU A 117 -19.20 -6.95 15.64
N ILE A 118 -19.35 -6.00 16.54
CA ILE A 118 -18.48 -4.81 16.63
C ILE A 118 -17.48 -5.03 17.77
N LYS A 119 -16.20 -4.82 17.49
CA LYS A 119 -15.13 -5.05 18.44
C LYS A 119 -14.10 -3.94 18.37
N ALA A 120 -13.58 -3.56 19.54
CA ALA A 120 -12.42 -2.67 19.65
C ALA A 120 -11.13 -3.49 19.71
N PHE A 121 -10.13 -3.06 18.96
CA PHE A 121 -8.79 -3.63 18.94
C PHE A 121 -7.81 -2.57 19.46
N ARG A 122 -7.14 -2.88 20.54
CA ARG A 122 -6.11 -2.01 21.10
C ARG A 122 -4.77 -2.25 20.41
N GLY A 123 -4.02 -1.17 20.19
CA GLY A 123 -2.65 -1.22 19.66
C GLY A 123 -1.84 -0.03 20.14
N ASP A 124 -0.54 -0.21 20.27
CA ASP A 124 0.39 0.88 20.62
C ASP A 124 0.66 1.79 19.41
N ALA A 125 0.46 1.26 18.21
CA ALA A 125 0.50 2.01 16.95
C ALA A 125 -0.56 1.45 15.99
N THR A 126 -1.16 2.33 15.17
CA THR A 126 -2.13 1.96 14.14
C THR A 126 -1.64 2.42 12.79
N VAL A 127 -1.50 1.49 11.84
CA VAL A 127 -1.11 1.77 10.45
C VAL A 127 -2.35 1.67 9.56
N MET A 128 -2.69 2.76 8.88
CA MET A 128 -3.76 2.78 7.89
C MET A 128 -3.19 2.48 6.50
N ALA A 129 -3.47 1.27 6.00
CA ALA A 129 -3.03 0.80 4.69
C ALA A 129 -4.22 0.30 3.86
N THR A 130 -5.32 1.05 3.87
CA THR A 130 -6.64 0.65 3.36
C THR A 130 -6.85 0.95 1.88
N GLY A 131 -5.78 1.33 1.18
CA GLY A 131 -5.84 1.66 -0.25
C GLY A 131 -6.48 3.02 -0.52
N GLY A 132 -6.82 3.24 -1.78
CA GLY A 132 -7.30 4.54 -2.27
C GLY A 132 -8.82 4.68 -2.29
N CYS A 133 -9.28 5.70 -3.03
CA CYS A 133 -10.69 6.09 -3.11
C CYS A 133 -11.21 6.11 -4.55
N GLY A 134 -10.65 5.30 -5.45
CA GLY A 134 -10.96 5.36 -6.89
C GLY A 134 -12.43 5.18 -7.23
N LEU A 135 -13.20 4.44 -6.41
CA LEU A 135 -14.61 4.19 -6.69
C LEU A 135 -15.47 5.46 -6.72
N ILE A 136 -15.10 6.50 -5.95
CA ILE A 136 -15.88 7.76 -5.91
C ILE A 136 -15.89 8.52 -7.24
N PHE A 137 -14.95 8.23 -8.14
CA PHE A 137 -14.85 8.90 -9.44
C PHE A 137 -15.61 8.18 -10.57
N GLY A 138 -16.36 7.14 -10.26
CA GLY A 138 -17.22 6.40 -11.19
C GLY A 138 -16.43 5.43 -12.08
N LYS A 139 -15.70 5.94 -13.08
CA LYS A 139 -14.85 5.11 -13.94
C LYS A 139 -13.41 5.08 -13.40
N SER A 140 -12.94 3.90 -13.06
CA SER A 140 -11.59 3.70 -12.52
C SER A 140 -11.10 2.29 -12.84
N THR A 141 -9.77 2.14 -12.96
CA THR A 141 -9.10 0.82 -13.02
C THR A 141 -8.79 0.27 -11.63
N MET A 142 -9.08 1.01 -10.57
CA MET A 142 -8.94 0.56 -9.19
C MET A 142 -10.00 -0.48 -8.82
N SER A 143 -9.72 -1.29 -7.80
CA SER A 143 -10.70 -2.23 -7.25
C SER A 143 -11.93 -1.49 -6.73
N VAL A 144 -13.10 -2.11 -6.88
CA VAL A 144 -14.38 -1.60 -6.34
C VAL A 144 -14.40 -1.52 -4.81
N ILE A 145 -13.48 -2.17 -4.12
CA ILE A 145 -13.32 -2.02 -2.66
C ILE A 145 -12.58 -0.73 -2.27
N CYS A 146 -11.99 -0.01 -3.23
CA CYS A 146 -11.31 1.27 -3.00
C CYS A 146 -12.34 2.40 -2.85
N THR A 147 -13.13 2.35 -1.79
CA THR A 147 -14.22 3.29 -1.50
C THR A 147 -13.76 4.59 -0.85
N GLY A 148 -12.57 4.61 -0.26
CA GLY A 148 -12.08 5.72 0.56
C GLY A 148 -12.75 5.83 1.93
N GLY A 149 -13.58 4.86 2.33
CA GLY A 149 -14.34 4.91 3.57
C GLY A 149 -13.47 5.02 4.81
N ALA A 150 -12.41 4.23 4.91
CA ALA A 150 -11.50 4.27 6.05
C ALA A 150 -10.74 5.61 6.14
N ALA A 151 -10.22 6.11 5.03
CA ALA A 151 -9.56 7.42 4.96
C ALA A 151 -10.51 8.55 5.38
N SER A 152 -11.76 8.52 4.89
CA SER A 152 -12.81 9.47 5.27
C SER A 152 -13.07 9.46 6.78
N ARG A 153 -13.16 8.29 7.40
CA ARG A 153 -13.38 8.18 8.86
C ARG A 153 -12.20 8.70 9.67
N CYS A 154 -10.98 8.43 9.22
CA CYS A 154 -9.80 9.00 9.86
C CYS A 154 -9.78 10.53 9.75
N TYR A 155 -10.12 11.07 8.56
CA TYR A 155 -10.24 12.52 8.37
C TYR A 155 -11.29 13.14 9.30
N GLN A 156 -12.47 12.54 9.40
CA GLN A 156 -13.54 12.98 10.30
C GLN A 156 -13.13 12.91 11.79
N ALA A 157 -12.23 12.00 12.13
CA ALA A 157 -11.65 11.88 13.46
C ALA A 157 -10.49 12.85 13.73
N GLY A 158 -10.15 13.71 12.76
CA GLY A 158 -9.13 14.76 12.92
C GLY A 158 -7.79 14.47 12.25
N ALA A 159 -7.63 13.36 11.54
CA ALA A 159 -6.42 13.11 10.76
C ALA A 159 -6.32 14.08 9.57
N TRP A 160 -5.13 14.50 9.24
CA TRP A 160 -4.91 15.37 8.09
C TRP A 160 -4.98 14.56 6.78
N LEU A 161 -5.57 15.16 5.77
CA LEU A 161 -5.59 14.63 4.41
C LEU A 161 -4.65 15.47 3.53
N GLY A 162 -3.60 14.83 3.02
CA GLY A 162 -2.62 15.49 2.16
C GLY A 162 -2.88 15.21 0.68
N ASN A 163 -2.65 16.21 -0.15
CA ASN A 163 -2.63 16.14 -1.62
C ASN A 163 -3.88 15.50 -2.26
N PRO A 164 -5.10 15.86 -1.85
CA PRO A 164 -6.31 15.25 -2.41
C PRO A 164 -6.51 15.53 -3.89
N GLU A 165 -5.87 16.58 -4.42
CA GLU A 165 -5.89 16.94 -5.84
C GLU A 165 -4.95 16.10 -6.72
N MET A 166 -4.00 15.36 -6.10
CA MET A 166 -3.01 14.55 -6.82
C MET A 166 -3.50 13.13 -7.12
N ILE A 167 -4.80 12.97 -7.33
CA ILE A 167 -5.37 11.68 -7.71
C ILE A 167 -5.17 11.47 -9.21
N GLN A 168 -4.55 10.35 -9.55
CA GLN A 168 -4.41 9.92 -10.93
C GLN A 168 -5.54 8.95 -11.29
N VAL A 169 -6.30 9.30 -12.31
CA VAL A 169 -7.31 8.42 -12.93
C VAL A 169 -6.70 7.83 -14.20
N HIS A 170 -6.64 6.52 -14.25
CA HIS A 170 -5.96 5.79 -15.33
C HIS A 170 -6.91 5.38 -16.44
#